data_017d1908ebcf9058806a979130fe545c
#
_entry.id   017d1908ebcf9058806a979130fe545c
#
_cell.length_a   1.000
_cell.length_b   1.000
_cell.length_c   1.000
_cell.angle_alpha   90.00
_cell.angle_beta   90.00
_cell.angle_gamma   90.00
#
_symmetry.space_group_name_H-M   'P 1'
#
loop_
_entity.id
_entity.type
_entity.pdbx_description
1 polymer ?
#
loop_
_entity_poly.entity_id
_entity_poly.type
_entity_poly.pdbx_seq_one_letter_code
_entity_poly.pdbx_strand_id
1 'polypeptide(L)'
;MIYFITRKKEEYSKLIDTSLFDNIKILDEKEGKQKYYDISTHHKNAYVDIEATGLDPYKAELVLLGVMFKSRYTKHYFMFDWTCTITDIVEDLRNHYIIGHNLKYDIKLLKTHTIVPILKNLYDTMIAEQRLYMGTGYGFGYNDLVERYQKEVVIKTTRDDFINANLTNFKINVNHLLYLKRDLELLPEIKQKQKRLIHKWKMQFLIYGIENPLVAVIANAELIGFKLNTDKWLKRIEAEVNKKYEILIKLDNIVKNLKNTLPNVNKDLLSGGKWNKQRVRNTIFDEINTNGTVNVPNLFGDISSSIDFFRKGKSNKVVKQAPKIDEYPGCVNYTKAEVIHIFGALNQPAITEGEVFSIPKFTTTGKVENFNYYSVKEQVLERYLILKPNSVMREFLETFGELQKVSKALSTYGKTFIDKINDRTGKIHTIFRQCFAETGRMQSGGGKKEPDKYNAQNLPRDKAYREPFEGGEGYLINTADYSGAELIVMASHAQDHRLLELSKGDMHSHFATRSWRSIYKNRANKHRDTLLNTTLSEIEKDIYKEEYEQYLDLSNNFTVTKDNPKG
;
A
#
# COMPACT_ATOMS: atom_id res chain seq x y z
N MET A 1 -13.95 12.88 38.25
CA MET A 1 -15.42 12.74 38.32
C MET A 1 -15.95 12.36 36.96
N ILE A 2 -16.70 11.27 36.85
CA ILE A 2 -17.40 10.84 35.64
C ILE A 2 -18.85 11.34 35.72
N TYR A 3 -19.30 11.99 34.66
CA TYR A 3 -20.70 12.36 34.45
C TYR A 3 -21.22 11.48 33.31
N PHE A 4 -22.04 10.46 33.65
CA PHE A 4 -22.74 9.65 32.66
C PHE A 4 -24.07 10.31 32.34
N ILE A 5 -24.29 10.66 31.09
CA ILE A 5 -25.40 11.49 30.62
C ILE A 5 -26.28 10.66 29.70
N THR A 6 -27.56 10.56 30.04
CA THR A 6 -28.52 9.70 29.35
C THR A 6 -29.94 10.21 29.51
N ARG A 7 -30.81 9.96 28.52
CA ARG A 7 -32.25 10.18 28.67
C ARG A 7 -32.94 9.10 29.52
N LYS A 8 -32.26 8.01 29.81
CA LYS A 8 -32.76 6.87 30.63
C LYS A 8 -32.23 6.91 32.07
N LYS A 9 -32.11 8.10 32.65
CA LYS A 9 -31.51 8.29 34.00
C LYS A 9 -32.07 7.37 35.07
N GLU A 10 -33.40 7.23 35.14
CA GLU A 10 -34.05 6.37 36.15
C GLU A 10 -33.70 4.89 35.97
N GLU A 11 -33.62 4.40 34.72
CA GLU A 11 -33.22 3.04 34.41
C GLU A 11 -31.79 2.78 34.87
N TYR A 12 -30.86 3.65 34.47
CA TYR A 12 -29.47 3.49 34.81
C TYR A 12 -29.13 3.74 36.28
N SER A 13 -29.89 4.58 36.98
CA SER A 13 -29.74 4.77 38.43
C SER A 13 -30.09 3.50 39.24
N LYS A 14 -30.89 2.62 38.64
CA LYS A 14 -31.20 1.28 39.24
C LYS A 14 -30.17 0.23 38.82
N LEU A 15 -29.54 0.38 37.66
CA LEU A 15 -28.60 -0.60 37.11
C LEU A 15 -27.16 -0.37 37.61
N ILE A 16 -26.76 0.87 37.77
CA ILE A 16 -25.41 1.25 38.19
C ILE A 16 -25.50 1.70 39.66
N ASP A 17 -25.00 0.87 40.54
CA ASP A 17 -24.91 1.22 41.97
C ASP A 17 -23.76 2.26 42.14
N THR A 18 -24.13 3.53 42.14
CA THR A 18 -23.20 4.63 42.32
C THR A 18 -22.68 4.78 43.75
N SER A 19 -23.28 4.07 44.73
CA SER A 19 -22.78 4.07 46.11
C SER A 19 -21.43 3.36 46.24
N LEU A 20 -21.15 2.43 45.33
CA LEU A 20 -19.85 1.75 45.24
C LEU A 20 -18.77 2.56 44.49
N PHE A 21 -19.17 3.67 43.87
CA PHE A 21 -18.29 4.48 43.01
C PHE A 21 -18.51 5.97 43.24
N ASP A 22 -17.90 6.55 44.25
CA ASP A 22 -18.00 8.00 44.60
C ASP A 22 -17.68 8.97 43.47
N ASN A 23 -17.09 8.44 42.38
CA ASN A 23 -16.64 9.21 41.22
C ASN A 23 -17.61 9.22 40.05
N ILE A 24 -18.76 8.54 40.10
CA ILE A 24 -19.73 8.44 39.00
C ILE A 24 -21.02 9.15 39.40
N LYS A 25 -21.49 10.05 38.53
CA LYS A 25 -22.80 10.73 38.64
C LYS A 25 -23.60 10.47 37.40
N ILE A 26 -24.81 9.97 37.54
CA ILE A 26 -25.76 9.79 36.44
C ILE A 26 -26.63 11.03 36.34
N LEU A 27 -26.59 11.70 35.21
CA LEU A 27 -27.33 12.93 34.94
C LEU A 27 -28.30 12.72 33.78
N ASP A 28 -29.44 13.40 33.80
CA ASP A 28 -30.23 13.53 32.59
C ASP A 28 -29.53 14.45 31.56
N GLU A 29 -30.06 14.44 30.34
CA GLU A 29 -29.42 15.17 29.23
C GLU A 29 -29.31 16.67 29.51
N LYS A 30 -30.33 17.29 30.12
CA LYS A 30 -30.35 18.74 30.41
C LYS A 30 -29.35 19.11 31.50
N GLU A 31 -29.36 18.41 32.62
CA GLU A 31 -28.41 18.60 33.72
C GLU A 31 -26.97 18.34 33.26
N GLY A 32 -26.78 17.27 32.46
CA GLY A 32 -25.48 16.89 31.95
C GLY A 32 -24.90 17.92 31.00
N LYS A 33 -25.68 18.48 30.08
CA LYS A 33 -25.27 19.54 29.16
C LYS A 33 -24.97 20.84 29.89
N GLN A 34 -25.80 21.23 30.84
CA GLN A 34 -25.51 22.40 31.65
C GLN A 34 -24.16 22.26 32.37
N LYS A 35 -23.94 21.11 33.01
CA LYS A 35 -22.68 20.82 33.70
C LYS A 35 -21.48 20.77 32.75
N TYR A 36 -21.66 20.30 31.53
CA TYR A 36 -20.65 20.30 30.49
C TYR A 36 -20.24 21.71 30.14
N TYR A 37 -21.18 22.61 29.82
CA TYR A 37 -20.88 23.99 29.46
C TYR A 37 -20.27 24.80 30.59
N ASP A 38 -20.69 24.59 31.84
CA ASP A 38 -20.09 25.22 33.03
C ASP A 38 -18.59 24.94 33.14
N ILE A 39 -18.16 23.77 32.58
CA ILE A 39 -16.77 23.35 32.64
C ILE A 39 -16.03 23.64 31.34
N SER A 40 -16.63 23.33 30.19
CA SER A 40 -15.99 23.43 28.86
C SER A 40 -15.45 24.86 28.59
N THR A 41 -16.21 25.88 28.94
CA THR A 41 -15.87 27.29 28.73
C THR A 41 -14.53 27.70 29.37
N HIS A 42 -14.09 27.00 30.40
CA HIS A 42 -12.83 27.27 31.10
C HIS A 42 -11.63 26.47 30.56
N HIS A 43 -11.83 25.67 29.51
CA HIS A 43 -10.79 24.76 29.00
C HIS A 43 -10.54 24.97 27.51
N LYS A 44 -9.26 25.12 27.13
CA LYS A 44 -8.84 25.18 25.71
C LYS A 44 -8.72 23.82 25.05
N ASN A 45 -8.43 22.77 25.81
CA ASN A 45 -8.23 21.43 25.34
C ASN A 45 -9.40 20.54 25.72
N ALA A 46 -9.94 19.81 24.76
CA ALA A 46 -10.89 18.71 24.98
C ALA A 46 -10.24 17.40 24.55
N TYR A 47 -10.28 16.39 25.42
CA TYR A 47 -9.84 15.05 25.09
C TYR A 47 -11.06 14.23 24.71
N VAL A 48 -11.03 13.62 23.53
CA VAL A 48 -12.22 12.99 22.93
C VAL A 48 -11.90 11.57 22.51
N ASP A 49 -12.85 10.68 22.76
CA ASP A 49 -12.85 9.31 22.30
C ASP A 49 -14.30 8.82 22.12
N ILE A 50 -14.55 7.88 21.21
CA ILE A 50 -15.89 7.41 20.85
C ILE A 50 -15.94 5.90 20.82
N GLU A 51 -17.02 5.32 21.38
CA GLU A 51 -17.38 3.93 21.22
C GLU A 51 -18.56 3.79 20.25
N ALA A 52 -18.47 2.82 19.34
CA ALA A 52 -19.47 2.60 18.30
C ALA A 52 -19.65 1.11 17.97
N THR A 53 -20.76 0.78 17.29
CA THR A 53 -21.12 -0.59 16.96
C THR A 53 -20.31 -1.19 15.80
N GLY A 54 -19.45 -0.42 15.12
CA GLY A 54 -18.67 -0.91 13.98
C GLY A 54 -17.66 0.10 13.45
N LEU A 55 -16.96 -0.28 12.38
CA LEU A 55 -15.89 0.54 11.78
C LEU A 55 -16.36 1.42 10.61
N ASP A 56 -17.44 1.05 9.94
CA ASP A 56 -17.98 1.84 8.82
C ASP A 56 -18.84 2.98 9.36
N PRO A 57 -18.45 4.26 9.19
CA PRO A 57 -19.17 5.40 9.76
C PRO A 57 -20.59 5.57 9.21
N TYR A 58 -20.91 4.92 8.10
CA TYR A 58 -22.27 4.95 7.52
C TYR A 58 -23.19 3.85 8.04
N LYS A 59 -22.63 2.81 8.67
CA LYS A 59 -23.37 1.66 9.21
C LYS A 59 -23.31 1.58 10.73
N ALA A 60 -22.21 2.07 11.29
CA ALA A 60 -22.00 2.07 12.73
C ALA A 60 -22.88 3.11 13.42
N GLU A 61 -23.41 2.73 14.56
CA GLU A 61 -24.14 3.62 15.46
C GLU A 61 -23.21 4.05 16.60
N LEU A 62 -23.34 5.32 16.99
CA LEU A 62 -22.62 5.85 18.15
C LEU A 62 -23.19 5.21 19.42
N VAL A 63 -22.33 4.67 20.26
CA VAL A 63 -22.72 4.10 21.57
C VAL A 63 -22.42 5.07 22.72
N LEU A 64 -21.20 5.60 22.76
CA LEU A 64 -20.77 6.58 23.77
C LEU A 64 -19.88 7.66 23.12
N LEU A 65 -20.14 8.92 23.43
CA LEU A 65 -19.21 10.02 23.21
C LEU A 65 -18.58 10.39 24.54
N GLY A 66 -17.26 10.22 24.66
CA GLY A 66 -16.47 10.64 25.80
C GLY A 66 -15.77 11.97 25.55
N VAL A 67 -15.94 12.94 26.45
CA VAL A 67 -15.20 14.22 26.44
C VAL A 67 -14.62 14.43 27.83
N MET A 68 -13.30 14.63 27.90
CA MET A 68 -12.62 14.93 29.15
C MET A 68 -12.01 16.35 29.12
N PHE A 69 -12.25 17.10 30.18
CA PHE A 69 -11.54 18.33 30.48
C PHE A 69 -10.60 18.13 31.67
N LYS A 70 -9.36 18.61 31.52
CA LYS A 70 -8.32 18.47 32.55
C LYS A 70 -7.80 19.84 32.98
N SER A 71 -7.88 20.10 34.27
CA SER A 71 -7.14 21.17 34.95
C SER A 71 -5.86 20.65 35.62
N ARG A 72 -5.19 21.47 36.42
CA ARG A 72 -4.01 21.03 37.18
C ARG A 72 -4.35 19.92 38.20
N TYR A 73 -5.53 20.02 38.83
CA TYR A 73 -5.90 19.15 39.95
C TYR A 73 -7.11 18.28 39.69
N THR A 74 -7.89 18.58 38.68
CA THR A 74 -9.16 17.88 38.42
C THR A 74 -9.25 17.39 37.00
N LYS A 75 -9.94 16.25 36.84
CA LYS A 75 -10.36 15.70 35.57
C LYS A 75 -11.87 15.47 35.59
N HIS A 76 -12.57 16.01 34.60
CA HIS A 76 -14.02 15.85 34.42
C HIS A 76 -14.28 15.08 33.14
N TYR A 77 -14.95 13.96 33.25
CA TYR A 77 -15.27 13.05 32.13
C TYR A 77 -16.77 13.15 31.87
N PHE A 78 -17.17 13.58 30.69
CA PHE A 78 -18.55 13.62 30.22
C PHE A 78 -18.74 12.49 29.23
N MET A 79 -19.70 11.60 29.49
CA MET A 79 -19.98 10.42 28.68
C MET A 79 -21.44 10.44 28.30
N PHE A 80 -21.71 10.78 27.04
CA PHE A 80 -23.04 10.85 26.45
C PHE A 80 -23.36 9.54 25.74
N ASP A 81 -24.45 8.87 26.12
CA ASP A 81 -24.90 7.68 25.41
C ASP A 81 -25.70 8.03 24.14
N TRP A 82 -25.99 7.01 23.34
CA TRP A 82 -26.71 7.15 22.05
C TRP A 82 -28.14 7.73 22.19
N THR A 83 -28.71 7.81 23.39
CA THR A 83 -30.03 8.38 23.62
C THR A 83 -29.99 9.91 23.63
N CYS A 84 -28.84 10.52 23.86
CA CYS A 84 -28.65 11.95 23.92
C CYS A 84 -28.52 12.59 22.53
N THR A 85 -29.04 13.80 22.37
CA THR A 85 -28.73 14.65 21.23
C THR A 85 -27.38 15.34 21.46
N ILE A 86 -26.37 14.99 20.66
CA ILE A 86 -24.99 15.48 20.86
C ILE A 86 -24.58 16.60 19.93
N THR A 87 -25.47 17.09 19.03
CA THR A 87 -25.13 18.08 18.00
C THR A 87 -24.53 19.36 18.60
N ASP A 88 -25.10 19.87 19.68
CA ASP A 88 -24.64 21.06 20.40
C ASP A 88 -23.30 20.83 21.11
N ILE A 89 -23.06 19.64 21.64
CA ILE A 89 -21.78 19.26 22.23
C ILE A 89 -20.68 19.22 21.15
N VAL A 90 -20.98 18.62 19.98
CA VAL A 90 -20.04 18.57 18.85
C VAL A 90 -19.79 19.98 18.29
N GLU A 91 -20.80 20.87 18.27
CA GLU A 91 -20.61 22.26 17.87
C GLU A 91 -19.67 22.98 18.85
N ASP A 92 -19.83 22.79 20.16
CA ASP A 92 -18.92 23.37 21.18
C ASP A 92 -17.48 22.86 21.04
N LEU A 93 -17.29 21.57 20.68
CA LEU A 93 -15.95 21.01 20.47
C LEU A 93 -15.15 21.75 19.39
N ARG A 94 -15.78 22.46 18.46
CA ARG A 94 -15.09 23.31 17.46
C ARG A 94 -14.32 24.47 18.08
N ASN A 95 -14.70 24.90 19.28
CA ASN A 95 -14.04 25.96 20.02
C ASN A 95 -12.79 25.47 20.78
N HIS A 96 -12.57 24.16 20.81
CA HIS A 96 -11.48 23.52 21.54
C HIS A 96 -10.39 22.99 20.61
N TYR A 97 -9.21 22.77 21.20
CA TYR A 97 -8.17 21.95 20.62
C TYR A 97 -8.41 20.49 21.02
N ILE A 98 -8.85 19.71 20.07
CA ILE A 98 -9.30 18.33 20.28
C ILE A 98 -8.11 17.40 20.28
N ILE A 99 -7.99 16.56 21.30
CA ILE A 99 -6.92 15.58 21.47
C ILE A 99 -7.53 14.20 21.58
N GLY A 100 -7.05 13.27 20.77
CA GLY A 100 -7.50 11.88 20.79
C GLY A 100 -6.48 10.95 20.17
N HIS A 101 -6.90 9.71 19.95
CA HIS A 101 -6.09 8.69 19.31
C HIS A 101 -6.83 8.09 18.11
N ASN A 102 -6.25 8.21 16.91
CA ASN A 102 -6.93 7.83 15.65
C ASN A 102 -8.22 8.64 15.40
N LEU A 103 -8.17 9.93 15.71
CA LEU A 103 -9.29 10.87 15.62
C LEU A 103 -10.01 10.91 14.27
N LYS A 104 -9.39 10.43 13.22
CA LYS A 104 -10.03 10.35 11.90
C LYS A 104 -11.31 9.52 11.95
N TYR A 105 -11.32 8.45 12.72
CA TYR A 105 -12.50 7.61 12.90
C TYR A 105 -13.60 8.37 13.64
N ASP A 106 -13.25 8.98 14.78
CA ASP A 106 -14.21 9.72 15.63
C ASP A 106 -14.85 10.89 14.86
N ILE A 107 -14.02 11.66 14.13
CA ILE A 107 -14.49 12.77 13.31
C ILE A 107 -15.48 12.30 12.23
N LYS A 108 -15.20 11.17 11.57
CA LYS A 108 -16.11 10.64 10.55
C LYS A 108 -17.43 10.21 11.16
N LEU A 109 -17.39 9.51 12.29
CA LEU A 109 -18.60 9.06 12.97
C LEU A 109 -19.44 10.24 13.47
N LEU A 110 -18.83 11.23 14.13
CA LEU A 110 -19.54 12.44 14.55
C LEU A 110 -20.17 13.17 13.38
N LYS A 111 -19.47 13.27 12.25
CA LYS A 111 -19.99 13.93 11.05
C LYS A 111 -21.17 13.19 10.43
N THR A 112 -21.24 11.87 10.52
CA THR A 112 -22.38 11.09 9.99
C THR A 112 -23.59 11.10 10.92
N HIS A 113 -23.40 11.42 12.21
CA HIS A 113 -24.44 11.46 13.23
C HIS A 113 -24.90 12.88 13.60
N THR A 114 -24.20 13.91 13.13
CA THR A 114 -24.54 15.31 13.40
C THR A 114 -24.52 16.14 12.11
N ILE A 115 -25.18 17.30 12.15
CA ILE A 115 -25.15 18.28 11.05
C ILE A 115 -23.94 19.23 11.15
N VAL A 116 -23.13 19.10 12.22
CA VAL A 116 -22.00 19.99 12.49
C VAL A 116 -20.92 19.83 11.41
N PRO A 117 -20.29 20.91 10.93
CA PRO A 117 -19.14 20.84 10.06
C PRO A 117 -17.98 20.06 10.69
N ILE A 118 -17.13 19.49 9.83
CA ILE A 118 -16.02 18.64 10.29
C ILE A 118 -15.08 19.41 11.23
N LEU A 119 -14.64 18.75 12.30
CA LEU A 119 -13.72 19.29 13.29
C LEU A 119 -12.31 19.45 12.70
N LYS A 120 -11.61 20.55 13.00
CA LYS A 120 -10.33 20.91 12.37
C LYS A 120 -9.16 21.11 13.34
N ASN A 121 -9.42 21.59 14.56
CA ASN A 121 -8.38 21.88 15.55
C ASN A 121 -7.99 20.60 16.29
N LEU A 122 -7.06 19.82 15.75
CA LEU A 122 -6.83 18.44 16.16
C LEU A 122 -5.39 18.18 16.61
N TYR A 123 -5.25 17.26 17.55
CA TYR A 123 -4.02 16.55 17.85
C TYR A 123 -4.30 15.05 17.95
N ASP A 124 -3.91 14.32 16.95
CA ASP A 124 -4.01 12.87 16.89
C ASP A 124 -2.71 12.24 17.40
N THR A 125 -2.78 11.56 18.53
CA THR A 125 -1.61 10.92 19.15
C THR A 125 -1.07 9.77 18.31
N MET A 126 -1.90 9.08 17.54
CA MET A 126 -1.44 8.03 16.62
C MET A 126 -0.62 8.62 15.48
N ILE A 127 -1.10 9.67 14.85
CA ILE A 127 -0.41 10.34 13.73
C ILE A 127 0.91 10.96 14.21
N ALA A 128 0.91 11.60 15.38
CA ALA A 128 2.13 12.14 15.97
C ALA A 128 3.17 11.03 16.20
N GLU A 129 2.74 9.88 16.75
CA GLU A 129 3.62 8.74 17.01
C GLU A 129 4.18 8.12 15.73
N GLN A 130 3.33 7.95 14.71
CA GLN A 130 3.76 7.43 13.40
C GLN A 130 4.86 8.29 12.78
N ARG A 131 4.81 9.60 12.96
CA ARG A 131 5.88 10.49 12.48
C ARG A 131 7.13 10.44 13.34
N LEU A 132 6.98 10.35 14.64
CA LEU A 132 8.12 10.25 15.55
C LEU A 132 8.93 8.96 15.38
N TYR A 133 8.26 7.85 15.07
CA TYR A 133 8.89 6.52 15.01
C TYR A 133 8.70 5.82 13.65
N MET A 134 8.62 6.62 12.59
CA MET A 134 8.50 6.12 11.23
C MET A 134 9.68 5.22 10.85
N GLY A 135 9.42 4.05 10.23
CA GLY A 135 10.44 3.11 9.81
C GLY A 135 11.07 2.27 10.93
N THR A 136 10.63 2.41 12.18
CA THR A 136 11.22 1.67 13.32
C THR A 136 10.59 0.29 13.56
N GLY A 137 9.46 -0.02 12.89
CA GLY A 137 8.72 -1.27 13.13
C GLY A 137 7.89 -1.28 14.41
N TYR A 138 7.79 -0.17 15.14
CA TYR A 138 6.93 -0.06 16.32
C TYR A 138 5.44 -0.08 15.93
N GLY A 139 4.60 -0.63 16.85
CA GLY A 139 3.15 -0.45 16.80
C GLY A 139 2.74 0.98 17.16
N PHE A 140 1.62 1.43 16.60
CA PHE A 140 1.10 2.79 16.79
C PHE A 140 -0.34 2.80 17.32
N GLY A 141 -0.87 1.64 17.68
CA GLY A 141 -2.16 1.54 18.35
C GLY A 141 -2.12 2.13 19.75
N TYR A 142 -3.29 2.47 20.30
CA TYR A 142 -3.38 3.09 21.63
C TYR A 142 -2.62 2.29 22.70
N ASN A 143 -2.78 0.97 22.73
CA ASN A 143 -2.08 0.11 23.69
C ASN A 143 -0.56 0.12 23.50
N ASP A 144 -0.08 0.19 22.24
CA ASP A 144 1.35 0.28 21.97
C ASP A 144 1.94 1.56 22.56
N LEU A 145 1.17 2.66 22.51
CA LEU A 145 1.59 3.93 23.10
C LEU A 145 1.52 3.89 24.63
N VAL A 146 0.46 3.31 25.20
CA VAL A 146 0.33 3.17 26.65
C VAL A 146 1.47 2.31 27.21
N GLU A 147 1.75 1.16 26.60
CA GLU A 147 2.87 0.30 27.00
C GLU A 147 4.22 1.06 26.92
N ARG A 148 4.46 1.77 25.82
CA ARG A 148 5.70 2.52 25.59
C ARG A 148 5.89 3.67 26.59
N TYR A 149 4.84 4.39 26.88
CA TYR A 149 4.93 5.63 27.67
C TYR A 149 4.55 5.45 29.14
N GLN A 150 3.67 4.49 29.46
CA GLN A 150 3.15 4.29 30.81
C GLN A 150 3.64 2.98 31.45
N LYS A 151 4.16 2.05 30.64
CA LYS A 151 4.55 0.70 31.09
C LYS A 151 3.35 -0.10 31.68
N GLU A 152 2.16 0.20 31.23
CA GLU A 152 0.92 -0.46 31.64
C GLU A 152 0.39 -1.36 30.54
N VAL A 153 -0.24 -2.46 30.92
CA VAL A 153 -0.95 -3.36 29.99
C VAL A 153 -2.43 -3.01 30.00
N VAL A 154 -3.01 -2.75 28.83
CA VAL A 154 -4.44 -2.47 28.68
C VAL A 154 -5.20 -3.74 28.31
N ILE A 155 -6.21 -4.10 29.13
CA ILE A 155 -7.10 -5.24 28.88
C ILE A 155 -8.20 -4.79 27.92
N LYS A 156 -8.39 -5.49 26.80
CA LYS A 156 -9.31 -5.11 25.69
C LYS A 156 -10.68 -5.78 25.72
N THR A 157 -11.02 -6.57 26.70
CA THR A 157 -12.25 -7.37 26.70
C THR A 157 -13.53 -6.55 26.56
N THR A 158 -13.55 -5.32 27.09
CA THR A 158 -14.74 -4.44 27.08
C THR A 158 -15.04 -3.84 25.70
N ARG A 159 -14.03 -3.69 24.81
CA ARG A 159 -14.24 -3.14 23.47
C ARG A 159 -15.14 -4.02 22.61
N ASP A 160 -15.02 -5.33 22.77
CA ASP A 160 -15.77 -6.29 21.95
C ASP A 160 -17.27 -6.24 22.27
N ASP A 161 -17.66 -5.75 23.46
CA ASP A 161 -19.06 -5.57 23.86
C ASP A 161 -19.76 -4.51 23.00
N PHE A 162 -19.02 -3.50 22.51
CA PHE A 162 -19.58 -2.44 21.67
C PHE A 162 -19.75 -2.89 20.21
N ILE A 163 -18.84 -3.74 19.73
CA ILE A 163 -18.85 -4.19 18.34
C ILE A 163 -20.09 -5.06 18.07
N ASN A 164 -20.90 -4.65 17.08
CA ASN A 164 -22.17 -5.27 16.73
C ASN A 164 -23.24 -5.21 17.86
N ALA A 165 -23.09 -4.32 18.84
CA ALA A 165 -24.09 -4.11 19.87
C ALA A 165 -25.45 -3.71 19.26
N ASN A 166 -26.50 -4.38 19.68
CA ASN A 166 -27.86 -3.97 19.32
C ASN A 166 -28.36 -2.95 20.35
N LEU A 167 -28.38 -1.67 20.00
CA LEU A 167 -28.72 -0.57 20.90
C LEU A 167 -30.14 -0.63 21.48
N THR A 168 -31.04 -1.41 20.88
CA THR A 168 -32.37 -1.65 21.44
C THR A 168 -32.31 -2.38 22.80
N ASN A 169 -31.36 -3.32 22.93
CA ASN A 169 -31.21 -4.16 24.11
C ASN A 169 -29.90 -3.93 24.87
N PHE A 170 -29.00 -3.15 24.29
CA PHE A 170 -27.69 -2.88 24.88
C PHE A 170 -27.81 -1.98 26.10
N LYS A 171 -27.07 -2.31 27.15
CA LYS A 171 -27.04 -1.52 28.39
C LYS A 171 -25.61 -1.18 28.78
N ILE A 172 -25.37 0.10 29.00
CA ILE A 172 -24.10 0.57 29.55
C ILE A 172 -23.97 0.08 31.00
N ASN A 173 -22.82 -0.41 31.34
CA ASN A 173 -22.44 -0.79 32.69
C ASN A 173 -21.21 -0.01 33.15
N VAL A 174 -20.80 -0.18 34.39
CA VAL A 174 -19.66 0.53 35.00
C VAL A 174 -18.36 0.24 34.26
N ASN A 175 -18.15 -1.00 33.78
CA ASN A 175 -16.93 -1.36 33.07
C ASN A 175 -16.79 -0.58 31.75
N HIS A 176 -17.90 -0.34 31.04
CA HIS A 176 -17.93 0.48 29.84
C HIS A 176 -17.50 1.93 30.11
N LEU A 177 -18.00 2.51 31.22
CA LEU A 177 -17.63 3.86 31.63
C LEU A 177 -16.16 3.96 32.09
N LEU A 178 -15.69 2.97 32.83
CA LEU A 178 -14.30 2.89 33.27
C LEU A 178 -13.33 2.65 32.10
N TYR A 179 -13.76 1.88 31.10
CA TYR A 179 -12.99 1.66 29.89
C TYR A 179 -12.79 2.96 29.11
N LEU A 180 -13.89 3.68 28.77
CA LEU A 180 -13.82 4.95 28.06
C LEU A 180 -13.08 6.03 28.89
N LYS A 181 -13.27 6.05 30.23
CA LYS A 181 -12.49 6.92 31.11
C LYS A 181 -11.01 6.69 30.93
N ARG A 182 -10.56 5.43 30.91
CA ARG A 182 -9.15 5.08 30.80
C ARG A 182 -8.55 5.51 29.47
N ASP A 183 -9.28 5.33 28.37
CA ASP A 183 -8.83 5.75 27.05
C ASP A 183 -8.64 7.28 26.97
N LEU A 184 -9.49 8.05 27.64
CA LEU A 184 -9.37 9.50 27.77
C LEU A 184 -8.25 9.93 28.75
N GLU A 185 -8.13 9.23 29.88
CA GLU A 185 -7.28 9.63 31.02
C GLU A 185 -5.79 9.69 30.69
N LEU A 186 -5.31 8.85 29.79
CA LEU A 186 -3.90 8.70 29.45
C LEU A 186 -3.45 9.64 28.32
N LEU A 187 -4.38 10.16 27.52
CA LEU A 187 -4.09 11.06 26.39
C LEU A 187 -3.25 12.29 26.77
N PRO A 188 -3.50 12.98 27.90
CA PRO A 188 -2.69 14.14 28.29
C PRO A 188 -1.21 13.82 28.47
N GLU A 189 -0.91 12.68 29.06
CA GLU A 189 0.47 12.26 29.34
C GLU A 189 1.19 11.80 28.08
N ILE A 190 0.50 11.01 27.23
CA ILE A 190 1.01 10.63 25.92
C ILE A 190 1.38 11.89 25.13
N LYS A 191 0.43 12.85 25.01
CA LYS A 191 0.67 14.12 24.32
C LYS A 191 1.87 14.87 24.90
N GLN A 192 2.01 14.93 26.23
CA GLN A 192 3.11 15.64 26.88
C GLN A 192 4.47 15.01 26.54
N LYS A 193 4.56 13.68 26.53
CA LYS A 193 5.78 12.95 26.19
C LYS A 193 6.12 13.13 24.69
N GLN A 194 5.13 12.99 23.81
CA GLN A 194 5.27 13.28 22.39
C GLN A 194 5.73 14.73 22.15
N LYS A 195 5.13 15.71 22.83
CA LYS A 195 5.52 17.12 22.71
C LYS A 195 7.01 17.33 22.97
N ARG A 196 7.57 16.68 24.00
CA ARG A 196 9.01 16.76 24.30
C ARG A 196 9.87 16.23 23.13
N LEU A 197 9.48 15.10 22.54
CA LEU A 197 10.19 14.49 21.40
C LEU A 197 10.05 15.34 20.13
N ILE A 198 8.85 15.86 19.86
CA ILE A 198 8.57 16.76 18.73
C ILE A 198 9.47 17.99 18.79
N HIS A 199 9.63 18.60 19.97
CA HIS A 199 10.54 19.73 20.15
C HIS A 199 12.01 19.34 20.03
N LYS A 200 12.40 18.22 20.64
CA LYS A 200 13.78 17.70 20.57
C LYS A 200 14.22 17.45 19.13
N TRP A 201 13.33 16.90 18.29
CA TRP A 201 13.62 16.54 16.90
C TRP A 201 13.22 17.63 15.89
N LYS A 202 12.79 18.80 16.36
CA LYS A 202 12.38 19.96 15.53
C LYS A 202 11.28 19.64 14.52
N MET A 203 10.32 18.80 14.90
CA MET A 203 9.23 18.35 14.03
C MET A 203 7.91 19.13 14.24
N GLN A 204 7.94 20.29 14.88
CA GLN A 204 6.74 21.06 15.23
C GLN A 204 5.91 21.42 14.00
N PHE A 205 6.55 21.99 12.98
CA PHE A 205 5.85 22.37 11.75
C PHE A 205 5.22 21.16 11.06
N LEU A 206 5.97 20.07 10.93
CA LEU A 206 5.48 18.85 10.29
C LEU A 206 4.24 18.29 11.02
N ILE A 207 4.32 18.16 12.35
CA ILE A 207 3.25 17.49 13.12
C ILE A 207 2.07 18.43 13.38
N TYR A 208 2.30 19.67 13.79
CA TYR A 208 1.21 20.60 14.13
C TYR A 208 0.69 21.38 12.92
N GLY A 209 1.56 21.67 11.93
CA GLY A 209 1.19 22.48 10.77
C GLY A 209 0.72 21.67 9.57
N ILE A 210 1.10 20.40 9.46
CA ILE A 210 0.76 19.56 8.32
C ILE A 210 -0.06 18.35 8.74
N GLU A 211 0.52 17.42 9.51
CA GLU A 211 -0.05 16.10 9.72
C GLU A 211 -1.37 16.11 10.51
N ASN A 212 -1.44 16.86 11.61
CA ASN A 212 -2.66 16.92 12.38
C ASN A 212 -3.81 17.66 11.66
N PRO A 213 -3.60 18.82 11.02
CA PRO A 213 -4.65 19.42 10.18
C PRO A 213 -5.11 18.53 9.04
N LEU A 214 -4.22 17.74 8.46
CA LEU A 214 -4.52 16.83 7.36
C LEU A 214 -5.49 15.71 7.77
N VAL A 215 -5.55 15.31 9.04
CA VAL A 215 -6.51 14.32 9.56
C VAL A 215 -7.96 14.72 9.21
N ALA A 216 -8.32 15.96 9.44
CA ALA A 216 -9.68 16.47 9.13
C ALA A 216 -9.95 16.49 7.61
N VAL A 217 -8.95 16.85 6.81
CA VAL A 217 -9.06 16.88 5.35
C VAL A 217 -9.29 15.48 4.80
N ILE A 218 -8.51 14.51 5.27
CA ILE A 218 -8.63 13.10 4.87
C ILE A 218 -9.97 12.53 5.33
N ALA A 219 -10.39 12.79 6.57
CA ALA A 219 -11.69 12.36 7.07
C ALA A 219 -12.82 12.85 6.17
N ASN A 220 -12.77 14.12 5.76
CA ASN A 220 -13.76 14.71 4.86
C ASN A 220 -13.70 14.08 3.46
N ALA A 221 -12.52 13.88 2.90
CA ALA A 221 -12.34 13.25 1.58
C ALA A 221 -12.90 11.80 1.56
N GLU A 222 -12.63 11.03 2.63
CA GLU A 222 -13.16 9.67 2.79
C GLU A 222 -14.69 9.65 2.89
N LEU A 223 -15.31 10.64 3.55
CA LEU A 223 -16.76 10.78 3.67
C LEU A 223 -17.43 11.28 2.37
N ILE A 224 -16.77 12.15 1.62
CA ILE A 224 -17.32 12.64 0.36
C ILE A 224 -17.43 11.50 -0.67
N GLY A 225 -16.39 10.67 -0.80
CA GLY A 225 -16.31 9.61 -1.79
C GLY A 225 -16.43 10.12 -3.23
N PHE A 226 -16.52 9.18 -4.18
CA PHE A 226 -16.67 9.47 -5.61
C PHE A 226 -17.92 8.81 -6.15
N LYS A 227 -18.63 9.51 -7.01
CA LYS A 227 -19.69 8.91 -7.81
C LYS A 227 -19.04 8.03 -8.88
N LEU A 228 -19.50 6.78 -9.01
CA LEU A 228 -19.10 5.89 -10.09
C LEU A 228 -20.23 5.83 -11.12
N ASN A 229 -19.94 6.19 -12.37
CA ASN A 229 -20.85 5.99 -13.49
C ASN A 229 -20.82 4.51 -13.87
N THR A 230 -21.85 3.78 -13.46
CA THR A 230 -21.96 2.32 -13.62
C THR A 230 -22.03 1.90 -15.08
N ASP A 231 -22.68 2.71 -15.95
CA ASP A 231 -22.84 2.38 -17.36
C ASP A 231 -21.49 2.46 -18.10
N LYS A 232 -20.72 3.53 -17.86
CA LYS A 232 -19.36 3.65 -18.39
C LYS A 232 -18.47 2.52 -17.86
N TRP A 233 -18.63 2.16 -16.58
CA TRP A 233 -17.85 1.09 -15.97
C TRP A 233 -18.18 -0.28 -16.56
N LEU A 234 -19.46 -0.58 -16.80
CA LEU A 234 -19.90 -1.83 -17.45
C LEU A 234 -19.44 -1.92 -18.90
N LYS A 235 -19.53 -0.83 -19.68
CA LYS A 235 -18.98 -0.80 -21.05
C LYS A 235 -17.50 -1.10 -21.09
N ARG A 236 -16.72 -0.57 -20.13
CA ARG A 236 -15.30 -0.90 -20.01
C ARG A 236 -15.07 -2.38 -19.72
N ILE A 237 -15.85 -2.95 -18.76
CA ILE A 237 -15.76 -4.39 -18.46
C ILE A 237 -16.05 -5.23 -19.69
N GLU A 238 -17.07 -4.89 -20.46
CA GLU A 238 -17.42 -5.60 -21.70
C GLU A 238 -16.27 -5.54 -22.71
N ALA A 239 -15.68 -4.39 -22.93
CA ALA A 239 -14.52 -4.25 -23.81
C ALA A 239 -13.33 -5.11 -23.35
N GLU A 240 -13.06 -5.18 -22.04
CA GLU A 240 -11.99 -6.04 -21.51
C GLU A 240 -12.31 -7.54 -21.60
N VAL A 241 -13.58 -7.92 -21.43
CA VAL A 241 -14.01 -9.30 -21.62
C VAL A 241 -13.82 -9.71 -23.09
N ASN A 242 -14.22 -8.87 -24.05
CA ASN A 242 -14.01 -9.12 -25.47
C ASN A 242 -12.52 -9.23 -25.80
N LYS A 243 -11.69 -8.29 -25.31
CA LYS A 243 -10.23 -8.37 -25.45
C LYS A 243 -9.66 -9.67 -24.88
N LYS A 244 -10.16 -10.13 -23.74
CA LYS A 244 -9.74 -11.41 -23.15
C LYS A 244 -10.07 -12.59 -24.07
N TYR A 245 -11.25 -12.60 -24.70
CA TYR A 245 -11.61 -13.66 -25.66
C TYR A 245 -10.70 -13.65 -26.90
N GLU A 246 -10.40 -12.49 -27.46
CA GLU A 246 -9.45 -12.35 -28.58
C GLU A 246 -8.08 -12.91 -28.22
N ILE A 247 -7.56 -12.55 -27.06
CA ILE A 247 -6.28 -13.06 -26.55
C ILE A 247 -6.30 -14.59 -26.36
N LEU A 248 -7.40 -15.13 -25.85
CA LEU A 248 -7.54 -16.58 -25.67
C LEU A 248 -7.55 -17.34 -27.03
N ILE A 249 -8.22 -16.79 -28.03
CA ILE A 249 -8.22 -17.34 -29.39
C ILE A 249 -6.79 -17.31 -29.99
N LYS A 250 -6.11 -16.16 -29.83
CA LYS A 250 -4.72 -16.00 -30.28
C LYS A 250 -3.80 -17.02 -29.60
N LEU A 251 -3.90 -17.16 -28.29
CA LEU A 251 -3.12 -18.13 -27.51
C LEU A 251 -3.38 -19.58 -27.96
N ASP A 252 -4.63 -19.93 -28.25
CA ASP A 252 -4.97 -21.29 -28.73
C ASP A 252 -4.28 -21.61 -30.06
N ASN A 253 -4.24 -20.64 -30.97
CA ASN A 253 -3.54 -20.77 -32.24
C ASN A 253 -2.01 -20.88 -32.06
N ILE A 254 -1.43 -20.08 -31.18
CA ILE A 254 0.01 -20.16 -30.85
C ILE A 254 0.35 -21.52 -30.26
N VAL A 255 -0.47 -22.03 -29.32
CA VAL A 255 -0.26 -23.36 -28.72
C VAL A 255 -0.34 -24.49 -29.74
N LYS A 256 -1.25 -24.40 -30.72
CA LYS A 256 -1.29 -25.37 -31.83
C LYS A 256 0.03 -25.35 -32.63
N ASN A 257 0.57 -24.17 -32.91
CA ASN A 257 1.85 -24.01 -33.58
C ASN A 257 3.02 -24.55 -32.73
N LEU A 258 3.03 -24.28 -31.44
CA LEU A 258 4.03 -24.81 -30.50
C LEU A 258 4.01 -26.32 -30.42
N LYS A 259 2.83 -26.96 -30.42
CA LYS A 259 2.70 -28.42 -30.44
C LYS A 259 3.34 -29.05 -31.68
N ASN A 260 3.32 -28.34 -32.81
CA ASN A 260 3.92 -28.80 -34.06
C ASN A 260 5.44 -28.65 -34.10
N THR A 261 5.99 -27.70 -33.33
CA THR A 261 7.42 -27.36 -33.34
C THR A 261 8.19 -27.95 -32.14
N LEU A 262 7.51 -28.27 -31.05
CA LEU A 262 8.12 -28.77 -29.82
C LEU A 262 7.47 -30.12 -29.41
N PRO A 263 8.15 -31.25 -29.54
CA PRO A 263 7.60 -32.60 -29.32
C PRO A 263 7.10 -32.85 -27.88
N ASN A 264 7.54 -32.06 -26.90
CA ASN A 264 7.17 -32.24 -25.51
C ASN A 264 5.95 -31.38 -25.03
N VAL A 265 5.35 -30.56 -25.91
CA VAL A 265 4.17 -29.74 -25.58
C VAL A 265 2.86 -30.54 -25.78
N ASN A 266 2.84 -31.78 -25.34
CA ASN A 266 1.66 -32.65 -25.51
C ASN A 266 0.60 -32.53 -24.41
N LYS A 267 0.78 -31.61 -23.44
CA LYS A 267 -0.15 -31.47 -22.31
C LYS A 267 -1.04 -30.26 -22.51
N ASP A 268 -2.34 -30.40 -22.26
CA ASP A 268 -3.26 -29.28 -22.29
C ASP A 268 -2.79 -28.17 -21.33
N LEU A 269 -2.52 -26.99 -21.87
CA LEU A 269 -2.16 -25.84 -21.09
C LEU A 269 -3.36 -25.28 -20.31
N LEU A 270 -4.56 -25.69 -20.68
CA LEU A 270 -5.82 -25.36 -20.01
C LEU A 270 -6.26 -26.49 -19.07
N SER A 271 -6.78 -26.16 -17.92
CA SER A 271 -7.44 -27.09 -17.00
C SER A 271 -8.72 -26.45 -16.48
N GLY A 272 -9.88 -27.07 -16.76
CA GLY A 272 -11.18 -26.55 -16.40
C GLY A 272 -11.45 -25.13 -16.93
N GLY A 273 -11.05 -24.83 -18.17
CA GLY A 273 -11.20 -23.50 -18.79
C GLY A 273 -10.25 -22.42 -18.27
N LYS A 274 -9.29 -22.78 -17.41
CA LYS A 274 -8.26 -21.85 -16.88
C LYS A 274 -6.88 -22.32 -17.29
N TRP A 275 -5.99 -21.35 -17.58
CA TRP A 275 -4.60 -21.62 -17.85
C TRP A 275 -3.90 -22.24 -16.63
N ASN A 276 -3.35 -23.44 -16.82
CA ASN A 276 -2.60 -24.14 -15.79
C ASN A 276 -1.18 -23.56 -15.72
N LYS A 277 -0.91 -22.75 -14.70
CA LYS A 277 0.39 -22.09 -14.52
C LYS A 277 1.57 -23.06 -14.47
N GLN A 278 1.37 -24.27 -13.93
CA GLN A 278 2.43 -25.27 -13.87
C GLN A 278 2.75 -25.83 -15.26
N ARG A 279 1.73 -26.10 -16.06
CA ARG A 279 1.92 -26.60 -17.44
C ARG A 279 2.53 -25.52 -18.33
N VAL A 280 2.11 -24.25 -18.17
CA VAL A 280 2.73 -23.10 -18.85
C VAL A 280 4.20 -22.97 -18.48
N ARG A 281 4.53 -23.09 -17.20
CA ARG A 281 5.93 -23.07 -16.74
C ARG A 281 6.75 -24.16 -17.42
N ASN A 282 6.27 -25.41 -17.34
CA ASN A 282 6.99 -26.53 -17.91
C ASN A 282 7.22 -26.34 -19.42
N THR A 283 6.24 -25.84 -20.16
CA THR A 283 6.37 -25.55 -21.58
C THR A 283 7.47 -24.54 -21.88
N ILE A 284 7.51 -23.43 -21.12
CA ILE A 284 8.54 -22.39 -21.27
C ILE A 284 9.93 -22.97 -21.01
N PHE A 285 10.08 -23.79 -19.98
CA PHE A 285 11.38 -24.33 -19.58
C PHE A 285 11.81 -25.51 -20.37
N ASP A 286 10.88 -26.35 -20.84
CA ASP A 286 11.20 -27.44 -21.75
C ASP A 286 11.79 -26.91 -23.07
N GLU A 287 11.30 -25.76 -23.57
CA GLU A 287 11.90 -25.12 -24.74
C GLU A 287 13.30 -24.56 -24.43
N ILE A 288 13.44 -23.86 -23.32
CA ILE A 288 14.73 -23.32 -22.90
C ILE A 288 15.77 -24.43 -22.75
N ASN A 289 15.39 -25.60 -22.22
CA ASN A 289 16.30 -26.73 -22.04
C ASN A 289 16.58 -27.50 -23.36
N THR A 290 15.59 -27.61 -24.27
CA THR A 290 15.73 -28.42 -25.50
C THR A 290 16.58 -27.70 -26.54
N ASN A 291 16.49 -26.38 -26.63
CA ASN A 291 17.21 -25.65 -27.67
C ASN A 291 18.67 -25.31 -27.32
N GLY A 292 19.12 -25.56 -26.07
CA GLY A 292 20.51 -25.35 -25.63
C GLY A 292 21.05 -23.90 -25.82
N THR A 293 20.18 -23.01 -26.28
CA THR A 293 20.55 -21.69 -26.84
C THR A 293 20.36 -20.56 -25.86
N VAL A 294 19.79 -20.80 -24.69
CA VAL A 294 19.80 -19.81 -23.66
C VAL A 294 21.06 -19.96 -22.82
N ASN A 295 22.15 -19.58 -23.43
CA ASN A 295 23.39 -19.44 -22.71
C ASN A 295 23.33 -18.11 -21.92
N VAL A 296 22.65 -18.12 -20.79
CA VAL A 296 22.59 -16.95 -19.91
C VAL A 296 24.00 -16.51 -19.46
N PRO A 297 24.99 -17.43 -19.31
CA PRO A 297 26.38 -17.03 -19.15
C PRO A 297 26.89 -16.03 -20.19
N ASN A 298 26.51 -16.20 -21.45
CA ASN A 298 26.94 -15.29 -22.52
C ASN A 298 26.34 -13.89 -22.46
N LEU A 299 25.20 -13.72 -21.77
CA LEU A 299 24.62 -12.40 -21.51
C LEU A 299 25.39 -11.62 -20.44
N PHE A 300 26.08 -12.31 -19.54
CA PHE A 300 26.71 -11.71 -18.35
C PHE A 300 28.23 -11.97 -18.24
N GLY A 301 28.83 -12.69 -19.19
CA GLY A 301 30.24 -13.04 -19.23
C GLY A 301 30.61 -14.32 -18.47
N ASP A 302 31.78 -14.91 -18.77
CA ASP A 302 32.26 -16.14 -18.14
C ASP A 302 32.56 -15.94 -16.66
N ILE A 303 31.76 -16.54 -15.81
CA ILE A 303 31.94 -16.51 -14.35
C ILE A 303 32.05 -17.94 -13.84
N SER A 304 33.19 -18.30 -13.27
CA SER A 304 33.61 -19.67 -12.99
C SER A 304 33.45 -20.15 -11.53
N SER A 305 32.73 -19.43 -10.67
CA SER A 305 32.61 -19.81 -9.27
C SER A 305 31.31 -20.57 -8.95
N SER A 306 31.39 -21.61 -8.13
CA SER A 306 30.21 -22.36 -7.66
C SER A 306 29.32 -21.50 -6.77
N ILE A 307 28.01 -21.71 -6.87
CA ILE A 307 27.02 -20.97 -6.09
C ILE A 307 26.83 -21.63 -4.72
N ASP A 308 27.07 -20.87 -3.66
CA ASP A 308 26.62 -21.19 -2.31
C ASP A 308 25.36 -20.40 -2.00
N PHE A 309 24.23 -21.06 -1.89
CA PHE A 309 22.98 -20.40 -1.58
C PHE A 309 22.77 -20.23 -0.09
N PHE A 310 22.57 -18.99 0.35
CA PHE A 310 22.19 -18.66 1.71
C PHE A 310 20.80 -18.03 1.72
N ARG A 311 19.96 -18.50 2.61
CA ARG A 311 18.64 -17.93 2.84
C ARG A 311 18.58 -17.22 4.18
N LYS A 312 18.04 -16.01 4.22
CA LYS A 312 17.58 -15.38 5.46
C LYS A 312 16.23 -15.97 5.87
N GLY A 313 16.16 -16.68 6.98
CA GLY A 313 14.91 -17.09 7.60
C GLY A 313 14.15 -15.90 8.22
N LYS A 314 12.91 -16.10 8.64
CA LYS A 314 12.08 -15.08 9.32
C LYS A 314 12.74 -14.44 10.56
N SER A 315 13.76 -15.06 11.12
CA SER A 315 14.55 -14.59 12.27
C SER A 315 15.86 -13.92 11.88
N ASN A 316 16.09 -13.55 10.63
CA ASN A 316 17.37 -13.04 10.11
C ASN A 316 18.57 -14.02 10.27
N LYS A 317 18.34 -15.28 10.64
CA LYS A 317 19.40 -16.30 10.69
C LYS A 317 19.65 -16.84 9.29
N VAL A 318 20.93 -16.92 8.94
CA VAL A 318 21.41 -17.54 7.70
C VAL A 318 21.16 -19.05 7.79
N VAL A 319 20.33 -19.61 6.92
CA VAL A 319 20.08 -21.05 6.85
C VAL A 319 21.09 -21.66 5.87
N LYS A 320 21.77 -22.71 6.31
CA LYS A 320 22.83 -23.36 5.54
C LYS A 320 22.28 -24.12 4.33
N GLN A 321 22.99 -23.98 3.24
CA GLN A 321 23.03 -24.77 1.99
C GLN A 321 21.70 -25.14 1.33
N ALA A 322 21.46 -24.52 0.19
CA ALA A 322 20.59 -25.08 -0.83
C ALA A 322 21.29 -26.26 -1.53
N PRO A 323 20.55 -27.30 -1.97
CA PRO A 323 21.08 -28.33 -2.85
C PRO A 323 21.61 -27.71 -4.15
N LYS A 324 22.47 -28.43 -4.84
CA LYS A 324 23.03 -27.98 -6.11
C LYS A 324 21.91 -27.83 -7.15
N ILE A 325 21.99 -26.83 -8.00
CA ILE A 325 20.98 -26.52 -9.04
C ILE A 325 20.80 -27.68 -10.01
N ASP A 326 21.87 -28.43 -10.31
CA ASP A 326 21.91 -29.59 -11.18
C ASP A 326 21.07 -30.80 -10.68
N GLU A 327 20.66 -30.80 -9.41
CA GLU A 327 19.78 -31.85 -8.86
C GLU A 327 18.31 -31.68 -9.27
N TYR A 328 17.95 -30.58 -9.97
CA TYR A 328 16.58 -30.26 -10.32
C TYR A 328 16.34 -30.27 -11.83
N PRO A 329 15.43 -31.13 -12.33
CA PRO A 329 15.09 -31.15 -13.73
C PRO A 329 14.56 -29.79 -14.23
N GLY A 330 15.14 -29.27 -15.28
CA GLY A 330 14.72 -27.99 -15.87
C GLY A 330 15.38 -26.74 -15.29
N CYS A 331 16.35 -26.90 -14.39
CA CYS A 331 17.20 -25.80 -13.94
C CYS A 331 18.41 -25.63 -14.84
N VAL A 332 18.78 -24.41 -15.12
CA VAL A 332 20.04 -24.07 -15.79
C VAL A 332 21.10 -23.88 -14.71
N ASN A 333 22.27 -24.49 -14.90
CA ASN A 333 23.36 -24.35 -13.95
C ASN A 333 24.02 -22.98 -14.08
N TYR A 334 23.86 -22.16 -13.02
CA TYR A 334 24.52 -20.87 -12.92
C TYR A 334 25.53 -20.87 -11.78
N THR A 335 26.61 -20.15 -11.94
CA THR A 335 27.51 -19.85 -10.86
C THR A 335 26.90 -18.80 -9.93
N LYS A 336 27.36 -18.73 -8.69
CA LYS A 336 26.91 -17.72 -7.70
C LYS A 336 27.06 -16.31 -8.22
N ALA A 337 28.14 -16.02 -8.90
CA ALA A 337 28.42 -14.70 -9.43
C ALA A 337 27.45 -14.33 -10.58
N GLU A 338 27.10 -15.31 -11.43
CA GLU A 338 26.08 -15.10 -12.48
C GLU A 338 24.72 -14.78 -11.88
N VAL A 339 24.28 -15.54 -10.88
CA VAL A 339 23.01 -15.28 -10.20
C VAL A 339 23.02 -13.90 -9.54
N ILE A 340 24.08 -13.56 -8.80
CA ILE A 340 24.22 -12.24 -8.18
C ILE A 340 24.24 -11.14 -9.24
N HIS A 341 24.94 -11.33 -10.35
CA HIS A 341 25.02 -10.35 -11.42
C HIS A 341 23.67 -10.16 -12.11
N ILE A 342 22.97 -11.24 -12.44
CA ILE A 342 21.63 -11.21 -13.05
C ILE A 342 20.66 -10.44 -12.15
N PHE A 343 20.55 -10.82 -10.89
CA PHE A 343 19.59 -10.21 -9.97
C PHE A 343 20.00 -8.79 -9.54
N GLY A 344 21.30 -8.54 -9.40
CA GLY A 344 21.83 -7.22 -9.10
C GLY A 344 21.60 -6.24 -10.27
N ALA A 345 21.88 -6.66 -11.50
CA ALA A 345 21.64 -5.84 -12.71
C ALA A 345 20.15 -5.56 -12.93
N LEU A 346 19.26 -6.46 -12.51
CA LEU A 346 17.81 -6.31 -12.59
C LEU A 346 17.20 -5.62 -11.36
N ASN A 347 18.05 -5.18 -10.43
CA ASN A 347 17.64 -4.56 -9.16
C ASN A 347 16.62 -5.41 -8.38
N GLN A 348 16.86 -6.72 -8.35
CA GLN A 348 15.98 -7.72 -7.70
C GLN A 348 16.77 -8.48 -6.64
N PRO A 349 16.11 -8.94 -5.56
CA PRO A 349 16.74 -9.86 -4.63
C PRO A 349 17.26 -11.09 -5.37
N ALA A 350 18.48 -11.51 -5.10
CA ALA A 350 19.13 -12.61 -5.79
C ALA A 350 18.33 -13.92 -5.70
N ILE A 351 17.49 -14.06 -4.69
CA ILE A 351 16.75 -15.28 -4.39
C ILE A 351 15.39 -14.88 -3.85
N THR A 352 14.36 -14.97 -4.67
CA THR A 352 12.97 -14.88 -4.25
C THR A 352 12.22 -16.15 -4.60
N GLU A 353 11.40 -16.58 -3.67
CA GLU A 353 10.55 -17.75 -3.82
C GLU A 353 9.68 -17.68 -5.07
N GLY A 354 9.81 -18.68 -5.96
CA GLY A 354 8.98 -18.80 -7.14
C GLY A 354 9.38 -17.94 -8.33
N GLU A 355 10.61 -17.44 -8.39
CA GLU A 355 11.15 -16.73 -9.54
C GLU A 355 12.01 -17.59 -10.47
N VAL A 356 12.54 -16.99 -11.55
CA VAL A 356 13.10 -17.64 -12.75
C VAL A 356 14.10 -18.74 -12.48
N PHE A 357 14.95 -18.52 -11.50
CA PHE A 357 15.97 -19.49 -11.12
C PHE A 357 15.52 -20.11 -9.82
N SER A 358 14.87 -21.26 -9.93
CA SER A 358 14.28 -21.90 -8.78
C SER A 358 15.34 -22.35 -7.80
N ILE A 359 15.34 -21.65 -6.73
CA ILE A 359 16.11 -22.08 -5.59
C ILE A 359 15.15 -22.76 -4.64
N PRO A 360 15.50 -23.99 -4.21
CA PRO A 360 14.67 -24.74 -3.32
C PRO A 360 14.32 -23.92 -2.07
N LYS A 361 13.03 -23.94 -1.72
CA LYS A 361 12.57 -23.41 -0.46
C LYS A 361 12.79 -24.48 0.61
N PHE A 362 13.65 -24.17 1.55
CA PHE A 362 13.77 -25.00 2.74
C PHE A 362 12.77 -24.55 3.80
N THR A 363 12.08 -25.51 4.39
CA THR A 363 11.33 -25.25 5.63
C THR A 363 12.30 -24.95 6.78
N THR A 364 11.78 -24.35 7.85
CA THR A 364 12.54 -24.15 9.10
C THR A 364 13.09 -25.44 9.70
N THR A 365 12.58 -26.61 9.27
CA THR A 365 13.01 -27.95 9.67
C THR A 365 14.02 -28.58 8.72
N GLY A 366 14.45 -27.86 7.67
CA GLY A 366 15.43 -28.37 6.68
C GLY A 366 14.84 -29.29 5.63
N LYS A 367 13.52 -29.51 5.62
CA LYS A 367 12.84 -30.27 4.54
C LYS A 367 12.65 -29.38 3.32
N VAL A 368 12.87 -29.97 2.15
CA VAL A 368 12.59 -29.32 0.87
C VAL A 368 11.09 -29.41 0.62
N GLU A 369 10.39 -28.28 0.61
CA GLU A 369 8.99 -28.23 0.20
C GLU A 369 8.86 -28.30 -1.33
N ASN A 370 7.72 -28.83 -1.83
CA ASN A 370 7.43 -28.94 -3.26
C ASN A 370 7.64 -27.61 -3.97
N PHE A 371 8.56 -27.64 -4.94
CA PHE A 371 8.96 -26.46 -5.66
C PHE A 371 7.93 -25.98 -6.66
N ASN A 372 7.64 -24.71 -6.61
CA ASN A 372 7.23 -23.97 -7.78
C ASN A 372 8.49 -23.38 -8.43
N TYR A 373 9.18 -24.17 -9.22
CA TYR A 373 10.50 -23.81 -9.76
C TYR A 373 10.51 -22.52 -10.54
N TYR A 374 9.43 -22.23 -11.26
CA TYR A 374 9.42 -21.12 -12.17
C TYR A 374 8.19 -20.27 -11.97
N SER A 375 8.38 -18.99 -11.81
CA SER A 375 7.29 -18.04 -11.74
C SER A 375 6.82 -17.67 -13.15
N VAL A 376 5.52 -17.52 -13.32
CA VAL A 376 4.92 -16.93 -14.53
C VAL A 376 4.30 -15.56 -14.19
N LYS A 377 4.82 -14.88 -13.18
CA LYS A 377 4.46 -13.49 -12.89
C LYS A 377 4.96 -12.59 -14.02
N GLU A 378 4.27 -11.47 -14.24
CA GLU A 378 4.58 -10.50 -15.29
C GLU A 378 6.06 -10.12 -15.36
N GLN A 379 6.65 -9.73 -14.25
CA GLN A 379 8.06 -9.36 -14.16
C GLN A 379 9.03 -10.48 -14.58
N VAL A 380 8.63 -11.73 -14.36
CA VAL A 380 9.44 -12.89 -14.72
C VAL A 380 9.29 -13.20 -16.21
N LEU A 381 8.10 -13.06 -16.77
CA LEU A 381 7.89 -13.22 -18.23
C LEU A 381 8.69 -12.17 -19.02
N GLU A 382 8.79 -10.94 -18.54
CA GLU A 382 9.63 -9.91 -19.15
C GLU A 382 11.11 -10.31 -19.16
N ARG A 383 11.60 -10.98 -18.11
CA ARG A 383 12.98 -11.49 -18.07
C ARG A 383 13.20 -12.63 -19.07
N TYR A 384 12.22 -13.53 -19.24
CA TYR A 384 12.33 -14.57 -20.25
C TYR A 384 12.42 -14.00 -21.67
N LEU A 385 11.74 -12.89 -21.94
CA LEU A 385 11.84 -12.19 -23.22
C LEU A 385 13.24 -11.63 -23.50
N ILE A 386 13.97 -11.24 -22.45
CA ILE A 386 15.37 -10.81 -22.55
C ILE A 386 16.28 -11.95 -23.02
N LEU A 387 15.95 -13.19 -22.68
CA LEU A 387 16.72 -14.39 -23.09
C LEU A 387 16.56 -14.73 -24.57
N LYS A 388 15.91 -13.87 -25.37
CA LYS A 388 15.72 -14.04 -26.82
C LYS A 388 15.15 -15.42 -27.22
N PRO A 389 14.00 -15.83 -26.67
CA PRO A 389 13.36 -17.09 -27.08
C PRO A 389 13.05 -17.06 -28.58
N ASN A 390 12.79 -18.23 -29.17
CA ASN A 390 12.37 -18.29 -30.58
C ASN A 390 11.09 -17.46 -30.83
N SER A 391 10.77 -17.17 -32.08
CA SER A 391 9.67 -16.27 -32.45
C SER A 391 8.31 -16.73 -31.92
N VAL A 392 8.04 -18.03 -31.92
CA VAL A 392 6.76 -18.62 -31.49
C VAL A 392 6.64 -18.54 -29.95
N MET A 393 7.72 -18.87 -29.25
CA MET A 393 7.75 -18.77 -27.80
C MET A 393 7.68 -17.30 -27.33
N ARG A 394 8.34 -16.36 -28.03
CA ARG A 394 8.22 -14.95 -27.79
C ARG A 394 6.77 -14.49 -27.90
N GLU A 395 6.10 -14.86 -28.98
CA GLU A 395 4.69 -14.54 -29.21
C GLU A 395 3.79 -15.11 -28.11
N PHE A 396 4.08 -16.35 -27.67
CA PHE A 396 3.38 -16.96 -26.55
C PHE A 396 3.56 -16.20 -25.26
N LEU A 397 4.79 -15.85 -24.89
CA LEU A 397 5.10 -15.12 -23.64
C LEU A 397 4.44 -13.75 -23.62
N GLU A 398 4.51 -13.00 -24.71
CA GLU A 398 3.89 -11.67 -24.83
C GLU A 398 2.37 -11.77 -24.71
N THR A 399 1.75 -12.69 -25.46
CA THR A 399 0.29 -12.88 -25.46
C THR A 399 -0.21 -13.41 -24.11
N PHE A 400 0.54 -14.31 -23.46
CA PHE A 400 0.20 -14.79 -22.12
C PHE A 400 0.35 -13.70 -21.05
N GLY A 401 1.35 -12.83 -21.18
CA GLY A 401 1.50 -11.65 -20.34
C GLY A 401 0.29 -10.70 -20.47
N GLU A 402 -0.19 -10.47 -21.70
CA GLU A 402 -1.42 -9.70 -21.94
C GLU A 402 -2.64 -10.34 -21.29
N LEU A 403 -2.79 -11.67 -21.41
CA LEU A 403 -3.88 -12.41 -20.73
C LEU A 403 -3.85 -12.19 -19.21
N GLN A 404 -2.67 -12.23 -18.61
CA GLN A 404 -2.54 -12.02 -17.17
C GLN A 404 -2.94 -10.59 -16.77
N LYS A 405 -2.51 -9.58 -17.55
CA LYS A 405 -2.88 -8.17 -17.31
C LYS A 405 -4.40 -7.98 -17.37
N VAL A 406 -5.04 -8.45 -18.43
CA VAL A 406 -6.52 -8.34 -18.58
C VAL A 406 -7.25 -9.15 -17.52
N SER A 407 -6.79 -10.35 -17.20
CA SER A 407 -7.41 -11.18 -16.15
C SER A 407 -7.29 -10.55 -14.76
N LYS A 408 -6.16 -9.94 -14.44
CA LYS A 408 -5.97 -9.17 -13.21
C LYS A 408 -6.86 -7.93 -13.16
N ALA A 409 -6.97 -7.22 -14.28
CA ALA A 409 -7.86 -6.06 -14.39
C ALA A 409 -9.32 -6.45 -14.15
N LEU A 410 -9.80 -7.50 -14.81
CA LEU A 410 -11.17 -8.01 -14.61
C LEU A 410 -11.42 -8.54 -13.20
N SER A 411 -10.42 -9.15 -12.54
CA SER A 411 -10.58 -9.62 -11.17
C SER A 411 -10.60 -8.50 -10.14
N THR A 412 -9.85 -7.43 -10.38
CA THR A 412 -9.73 -6.30 -9.44
C THR A 412 -10.79 -5.24 -9.67
N TYR A 413 -11.07 -4.94 -10.95
CA TYR A 413 -11.95 -3.86 -11.40
C TYR A 413 -13.14 -4.36 -12.23
N GLY A 414 -13.53 -5.62 -12.07
CA GLY A 414 -14.69 -6.23 -12.71
C GLY A 414 -16.02 -5.81 -12.05
N LYS A 415 -17.06 -6.64 -12.24
CA LYS A 415 -18.41 -6.37 -11.70
C LYS A 415 -18.41 -6.17 -10.17
N THR A 416 -17.60 -6.94 -9.44
CA THR A 416 -17.46 -6.81 -7.97
C THR A 416 -16.92 -5.45 -7.50
N PHE A 417 -16.42 -4.63 -8.41
CA PHE A 417 -16.06 -3.25 -8.08
C PHE A 417 -17.29 -2.36 -7.90
N ILE A 418 -18.38 -2.64 -8.61
CA ILE A 418 -19.67 -1.93 -8.48
C ILE A 418 -20.29 -2.22 -7.10
N ASP A 419 -20.09 -3.43 -6.57
CA ASP A 419 -20.59 -3.84 -5.25
C ASP A 419 -19.97 -3.02 -4.09
N LYS A 420 -18.94 -2.22 -4.39
CA LYS A 420 -18.33 -1.27 -3.45
C LYS A 420 -19.06 0.06 -3.32
N ILE A 421 -20.09 0.27 -4.12
CA ILE A 421 -20.97 1.45 -3.99
C ILE A 421 -21.71 1.32 -2.67
N ASN A 422 -21.57 2.33 -1.83
CA ASN A 422 -22.26 2.38 -0.54
C ASN A 422 -23.74 2.73 -0.77
N ASP A 423 -24.65 1.89 -0.29
CA ASP A 423 -26.09 2.02 -0.51
C ASP A 423 -26.68 3.34 0.07
N ARG A 424 -26.09 3.85 1.15
CA ARG A 424 -26.55 5.08 1.80
C ARG A 424 -26.15 6.35 1.04
N THR A 425 -24.96 6.33 0.42
CA THR A 425 -24.40 7.52 -0.26
C THR A 425 -24.48 7.48 -1.77
N GLY A 426 -24.71 6.30 -2.36
CA GLY A 426 -24.62 6.07 -3.82
C GLY A 426 -23.21 6.26 -4.39
N LYS A 427 -22.20 6.28 -3.54
CA LYS A 427 -20.79 6.56 -3.91
C LYS A 427 -19.87 5.44 -3.47
N ILE A 428 -18.69 5.39 -4.07
CA ILE A 428 -17.61 4.54 -3.59
C ILE A 428 -16.68 5.34 -2.67
N HIS A 429 -16.27 4.70 -1.60
CA HIS A 429 -15.41 5.27 -0.58
C HIS A 429 -14.11 4.50 -0.49
N THR A 430 -13.01 5.20 -0.32
CA THR A 430 -11.72 4.63 0.02
C THR A 430 -11.32 5.03 1.43
N ILE A 431 -10.24 4.45 1.92
CA ILE A 431 -9.59 4.85 3.17
C ILE A 431 -8.17 5.29 2.82
N PHE A 432 -7.73 6.38 3.41
CA PHE A 432 -6.35 6.85 3.34
C PHE A 432 -5.67 6.69 4.70
N ARG A 433 -4.61 5.91 4.74
CA ARG A 433 -3.78 5.73 5.92
C ARG A 433 -2.61 6.69 5.85
N GLN A 434 -2.71 7.75 6.61
CA GLN A 434 -1.67 8.78 6.73
C GLN A 434 -0.45 8.18 7.43
N CYS A 435 0.75 8.56 7.02
CA CYS A 435 2.03 8.14 7.62
C CYS A 435 2.24 6.61 7.71
N PHE A 436 1.54 5.81 6.93
CA PHE A 436 1.56 4.35 7.07
C PHE A 436 2.77 3.69 6.40
N ALA A 437 3.23 4.22 5.26
CA ALA A 437 4.42 3.71 4.59
C ALA A 437 5.70 4.14 5.35
N GLU A 438 6.73 3.31 5.34
CA GLU A 438 8.04 3.64 5.95
C GLU A 438 8.66 4.93 5.39
N THR A 439 8.32 5.28 4.16
CA THR A 439 8.71 6.55 3.52
C THR A 439 7.87 7.75 3.96
N GLY A 440 6.86 7.54 4.81
CA GLY A 440 5.89 8.56 5.20
C GLY A 440 4.82 8.87 4.16
N ARG A 441 4.79 8.18 3.02
CA ARG A 441 3.72 8.31 2.04
C ARG A 441 2.40 7.78 2.60
N MET A 442 1.31 8.38 2.14
CA MET A 442 -0.05 7.92 2.41
C MET A 442 -0.32 6.61 1.68
N GLN A 443 -1.04 5.70 2.30
CA GLN A 443 -1.51 4.46 1.68
C GLN A 443 -3.03 4.48 1.55
N SER A 444 -3.57 3.94 0.46
CA SER A 444 -5.01 3.85 0.23
C SER A 444 -5.52 2.41 0.30
N GLY A 445 -6.79 2.26 0.69
CA GLY A 445 -7.53 1.00 0.71
C GLY A 445 -7.63 0.32 2.07
N GLY A 446 -8.70 -0.43 2.29
CA GLY A 446 -9.05 -1.07 3.57
C GLY A 446 -8.30 -2.38 3.85
N GLY A 447 -7.69 -3.00 2.83
CA GLY A 447 -7.02 -4.28 2.97
C GLY A 447 -7.99 -5.41 3.33
N LYS A 448 -7.51 -6.40 4.11
CA LYS A 448 -8.33 -7.55 4.51
C LYS A 448 -9.44 -7.23 5.52
N LYS A 449 -9.28 -6.14 6.29
CA LYS A 449 -10.25 -5.75 7.33
C LYS A 449 -11.48 -5.03 6.78
N GLU A 450 -11.29 -4.31 5.69
CA GLU A 450 -12.34 -3.53 5.02
C GLU A 450 -12.23 -3.74 3.50
N PRO A 451 -12.62 -4.93 3.00
CA PRO A 451 -12.43 -5.33 1.60
C PRO A 451 -13.31 -4.55 0.62
N ASP A 452 -14.36 -3.90 1.11
CA ASP A 452 -15.22 -2.99 0.36
C ASP A 452 -14.52 -1.67 0.00
N LYS A 453 -13.48 -1.28 0.73
CA LYS A 453 -12.71 -0.07 0.46
C LYS A 453 -11.61 -0.34 -0.57
N TYR A 454 -11.74 0.26 -1.75
CA TYR A 454 -10.79 0.09 -2.85
C TYR A 454 -9.49 0.87 -2.62
N ASN A 455 -8.41 0.44 -3.30
CA ASN A 455 -7.16 1.20 -3.30
C ASN A 455 -7.17 2.23 -4.45
N ALA A 456 -7.39 3.50 -4.10
CA ALA A 456 -7.46 4.60 -5.06
C ALA A 456 -6.11 4.89 -5.75
N GLN A 457 -5.00 4.58 -5.10
CA GLN A 457 -3.65 4.82 -5.64
C GLN A 457 -3.25 3.81 -6.73
N ASN A 458 -3.89 2.64 -6.75
CA ASN A 458 -3.61 1.59 -7.72
C ASN A 458 -4.54 1.61 -8.94
N LEU A 459 -5.42 2.61 -9.04
CA LEU A 459 -6.30 2.74 -10.20
C LEU A 459 -5.44 2.94 -11.46
N PRO A 460 -5.65 2.14 -12.53
CA PRO A 460 -4.88 2.27 -13.76
C PRO A 460 -4.91 3.68 -14.34
N ARG A 461 -3.83 4.06 -15.03
CA ARG A 461 -3.72 5.40 -15.65
C ARG A 461 -4.59 5.56 -16.89
N ASP A 462 -5.03 4.46 -17.49
CA ASP A 462 -5.89 4.45 -18.66
C ASP A 462 -7.19 5.21 -18.38
N LYS A 463 -7.60 6.06 -19.32
CA LYS A 463 -8.81 6.87 -19.25
C LYS A 463 -10.05 6.04 -19.00
N ALA A 464 -10.17 4.86 -19.61
CA ALA A 464 -11.29 3.96 -19.43
C ALA A 464 -11.57 3.58 -17.97
N TYR A 465 -10.54 3.61 -17.10
CA TYR A 465 -10.68 3.38 -15.66
C TYR A 465 -10.99 4.66 -14.86
N ARG A 466 -10.64 5.84 -15.38
CA ARG A 466 -10.75 7.10 -14.64
C ARG A 466 -11.98 7.92 -15.01
N GLU A 467 -12.37 7.92 -16.27
CA GLU A 467 -13.55 8.64 -16.76
C GLU A 467 -14.90 8.24 -16.10
N PRO A 468 -15.09 6.98 -15.63
CA PRO A 468 -16.29 6.63 -14.88
C PRO A 468 -16.40 7.29 -13.50
N PHE A 469 -15.29 7.83 -12.95
CA PHE A 469 -15.34 8.56 -11.69
C PHE A 469 -15.81 10.00 -11.94
N GLU A 470 -16.86 10.40 -11.28
CA GLU A 470 -17.52 11.69 -11.46
C GLU A 470 -17.61 12.44 -10.12
N GLY A 471 -17.60 13.76 -10.16
CA GLY A 471 -17.75 14.60 -8.97
C GLY A 471 -19.17 14.58 -8.37
N GLY A 472 -20.14 14.15 -9.15
CA GLY A 472 -21.56 14.25 -8.82
C GLY A 472 -22.19 15.50 -9.42
N GLU A 473 -23.48 15.71 -9.14
CA GLU A 473 -24.23 16.83 -9.69
C GLU A 473 -23.65 18.17 -9.19
N GLY A 474 -23.35 19.08 -10.12
CA GLY A 474 -22.78 20.39 -9.82
C GLY A 474 -21.28 20.39 -9.44
N TYR A 475 -20.59 19.24 -9.49
CA TYR A 475 -19.18 19.12 -9.12
C TYR A 475 -18.32 18.53 -10.24
N LEU A 476 -17.11 19.05 -10.35
CA LEU A 476 -16.06 18.53 -11.24
C LEU A 476 -14.92 17.93 -10.40
N ILE A 477 -14.26 16.90 -10.94
CA ILE A 477 -13.03 16.39 -10.38
C ILE A 477 -11.87 17.16 -10.98
N ASN A 478 -11.15 17.91 -10.16
CA ASN A 478 -9.89 18.55 -10.53
C ASN A 478 -8.73 17.65 -10.11
N THR A 479 -7.81 17.41 -11.03
CA THR A 479 -6.56 16.68 -10.74
C THR A 479 -5.38 17.62 -10.88
N ALA A 480 -4.50 17.63 -9.88
CA ALA A 480 -3.26 18.38 -9.90
C ALA A 480 -2.12 17.46 -9.44
N ASP A 481 -1.02 17.51 -10.15
CA ASP A 481 0.19 16.74 -9.82
C ASP A 481 1.43 17.63 -10.01
N TYR A 482 2.41 17.45 -9.13
CA TYR A 482 3.68 18.16 -9.24
C TYR A 482 4.60 17.45 -10.22
N SER A 483 5.06 18.15 -11.22
CA SER A 483 6.05 17.60 -12.15
C SER A 483 7.43 17.51 -11.48
N GLY A 484 7.93 16.26 -11.31
CA GLY A 484 9.28 16.03 -10.79
C GLY A 484 9.55 16.51 -9.37
N ALA A 485 8.53 16.62 -8.51
CA ALA A 485 8.64 17.19 -7.15
C ALA A 485 9.80 16.61 -6.34
N GLU A 486 10.00 15.29 -6.37
CA GLU A 486 11.06 14.62 -5.60
C GLU A 486 12.45 15.08 -6.03
N LEU A 487 12.67 15.19 -7.35
CA LEU A 487 13.95 15.63 -7.92
C LEU A 487 14.20 17.11 -7.65
N ILE A 488 13.16 17.95 -7.73
CA ILE A 488 13.25 19.38 -7.43
C ILE A 488 13.60 19.61 -5.97
N VAL A 489 12.92 18.91 -5.05
CA VAL A 489 13.21 18.99 -3.61
C VAL A 489 14.64 18.52 -3.32
N MET A 490 15.07 17.41 -3.93
CA MET A 490 16.43 16.89 -3.77
C MET A 490 17.46 17.91 -4.27
N ALA A 491 17.26 18.47 -5.46
CA ALA A 491 18.16 19.45 -6.06
C ALA A 491 18.22 20.74 -5.22
N SER A 492 17.08 21.21 -4.74
CA SER A 492 16.99 22.38 -3.87
C SER A 492 17.70 22.16 -2.54
N HIS A 493 17.49 20.99 -1.91
CA HIS A 493 18.14 20.64 -0.65
C HIS A 493 19.66 20.47 -0.79
N ALA A 494 20.12 19.89 -1.91
CA ALA A 494 21.53 19.74 -2.23
C ALA A 494 22.17 21.04 -2.75
N GLN A 495 21.39 22.11 -2.98
CA GLN A 495 21.82 23.36 -3.63
C GLN A 495 22.47 23.13 -5.00
N ASP A 496 22.03 22.08 -5.71
CA ASP A 496 22.52 21.72 -7.05
C ASP A 496 21.77 22.53 -8.11
N HIS A 497 22.33 23.68 -8.50
CA HIS A 497 21.76 24.57 -9.50
C HIS A 497 21.60 23.90 -10.88
N ARG A 498 22.52 23.00 -11.25
CA ARG A 498 22.45 22.28 -12.53
C ARG A 498 21.26 21.32 -12.55
N LEU A 499 21.04 20.60 -11.46
CA LEU A 499 19.90 19.70 -11.33
C LEU A 499 18.58 20.49 -11.31
N LEU A 500 18.55 21.68 -10.68
CA LEU A 500 17.40 22.59 -10.70
C LEU A 500 17.08 23.07 -12.11
N GLU A 501 18.09 23.45 -12.91
CA GLU A 501 17.87 23.83 -14.31
C GLU A 501 17.33 22.66 -15.14
N LEU A 502 17.88 21.46 -14.99
CA LEU A 502 17.40 20.25 -15.66
C LEU A 502 15.96 19.91 -15.26
N SER A 503 15.52 20.27 -14.05
CA SER A 503 14.16 20.00 -13.57
C SER A 503 13.06 20.81 -14.28
N LYS A 504 13.42 21.85 -15.00
CA LYS A 504 12.50 22.62 -15.84
C LYS A 504 12.05 21.84 -17.09
N GLY A 505 12.79 20.79 -17.46
CA GLY A 505 12.51 19.91 -18.59
C GLY A 505 12.18 18.47 -18.16
N ASP A 506 12.25 17.55 -19.14
CA ASP A 506 12.07 16.11 -18.89
C ASP A 506 13.38 15.48 -18.40
N MET A 507 13.58 15.53 -17.08
CA MET A 507 14.77 14.96 -16.44
C MET A 507 14.92 13.45 -16.65
N HIS A 508 13.82 12.71 -16.67
CA HIS A 508 13.88 11.25 -16.84
C HIS A 508 14.45 10.89 -18.21
N SER A 509 13.96 11.52 -19.27
CA SER A 509 14.49 11.33 -20.62
C SER A 509 15.93 11.82 -20.74
N HIS A 510 16.28 12.91 -20.07
CA HIS A 510 17.66 13.40 -20.04
C HIS A 510 18.62 12.39 -19.41
N PHE A 511 18.30 11.89 -18.22
CA PHE A 511 19.13 10.89 -17.54
C PHE A 511 19.17 9.56 -18.29
N ALA A 512 18.03 9.10 -18.83
CA ALA A 512 17.99 7.90 -19.66
C ALA A 512 18.90 8.03 -20.88
N THR A 513 18.79 9.13 -21.62
CA THR A 513 19.67 9.43 -22.77
C THR A 513 21.14 9.35 -22.39
N ARG A 514 21.53 10.03 -21.31
CA ARG A 514 22.92 10.06 -20.86
C ARG A 514 23.43 8.69 -20.44
N SER A 515 22.59 7.92 -19.73
CA SER A 515 22.95 6.57 -19.29
C SER A 515 23.14 5.63 -20.48
N TRP A 516 22.24 5.66 -21.46
CA TRP A 516 22.34 4.84 -22.66
C TRP A 516 23.56 5.22 -23.51
N ARG A 517 23.81 6.51 -23.70
CA ARG A 517 25.03 6.98 -24.39
C ARG A 517 26.30 6.48 -23.71
N SER A 518 26.35 6.49 -22.38
CA SER A 518 27.49 5.95 -21.63
C SER A 518 27.65 4.43 -21.84
N ILE A 519 26.54 3.68 -21.83
CA ILE A 519 26.56 2.22 -22.12
C ILE A 519 27.08 1.95 -23.53
N TYR A 520 26.57 2.66 -24.52
CA TYR A 520 27.03 2.49 -25.91
C TYR A 520 28.50 2.88 -26.08
N LYS A 521 28.95 3.93 -25.42
CA LYS A 521 30.37 4.33 -25.43
C LYS A 521 31.27 3.21 -24.85
N ASN A 522 30.83 2.59 -23.74
CA ASN A 522 31.58 1.48 -23.15
C ASN A 522 31.61 0.27 -24.06
N ARG A 523 30.51 -0.03 -24.78
CA ARG A 523 30.47 -1.10 -25.78
C ARG A 523 31.41 -0.79 -26.96
N ALA A 524 31.35 0.43 -27.50
CA ALA A 524 32.26 0.85 -28.57
C ALA A 524 33.72 0.67 -28.13
N ASN A 525 34.08 1.13 -26.94
CA ASN A 525 35.45 0.96 -26.42
C ASN A 525 35.85 -0.53 -26.35
N LYS A 526 34.95 -1.41 -25.88
CA LYS A 526 35.22 -2.85 -25.86
C LYS A 526 35.48 -3.43 -27.23
N HIS A 527 34.67 -3.07 -28.24
CA HIS A 527 34.91 -3.52 -29.64
C HIS A 527 36.20 -2.95 -30.21
N ARG A 528 36.50 -1.68 -29.95
CA ARG A 528 37.78 -1.08 -30.32
C ARG A 528 38.97 -1.84 -29.72
N ASP A 529 38.90 -2.18 -28.44
CA ASP A 529 39.97 -2.88 -27.77
C ASP A 529 40.11 -4.33 -28.28
N THR A 530 39.01 -4.94 -28.73
CA THR A 530 39.00 -6.25 -29.39
C THR A 530 39.66 -6.18 -30.78
N LEU A 531 39.43 -5.09 -31.55
CA LEU A 531 40.05 -4.88 -32.85
C LEU A 531 41.59 -4.75 -32.76
N LEU A 532 42.13 -4.40 -31.62
CA LEU A 532 43.58 -4.40 -31.38
C LEU A 532 44.18 -5.80 -31.22
N ASN A 533 43.35 -6.85 -31.14
CA ASN A 533 43.82 -8.22 -31.01
C ASN A 533 44.34 -8.73 -32.37
N THR A 534 45.63 -9.02 -32.44
CA THR A 534 46.33 -9.46 -33.66
C THR A 534 45.97 -10.89 -34.11
N THR A 535 45.24 -11.65 -33.31
CA THR A 535 44.84 -13.04 -33.63
C THR A 535 43.54 -13.15 -34.41
N LEU A 536 42.80 -12.03 -34.61
CA LEU A 536 41.55 -12.02 -35.32
C LEU A 536 41.76 -12.20 -36.85
N SER A 537 40.89 -12.96 -37.49
CA SER A 537 40.78 -13.02 -38.95
C SER A 537 40.26 -11.70 -39.51
N GLU A 538 40.49 -11.45 -40.80
CA GLU A 538 39.98 -10.23 -41.46
C GLU A 538 38.45 -10.13 -41.42
N ILE A 539 37.72 -11.23 -41.57
CA ILE A 539 36.25 -11.25 -41.45
C ILE A 539 35.79 -10.86 -40.05
N GLU A 540 36.46 -11.36 -39.01
CA GLU A 540 36.13 -11.00 -37.63
C GLU A 540 36.44 -9.52 -37.36
N LYS A 541 37.52 -9.01 -37.89
CA LYS A 541 37.87 -7.56 -37.78
C LYS A 541 36.83 -6.68 -38.46
N ASP A 542 36.31 -7.08 -39.61
CA ASP A 542 35.27 -6.31 -40.30
C ASP A 542 33.97 -6.27 -39.46
N ILE A 543 33.55 -7.40 -38.88
CA ILE A 543 32.38 -7.46 -38.00
C ILE A 543 32.56 -6.56 -36.78
N TYR A 544 33.68 -6.66 -36.09
CA TYR A 544 33.93 -5.83 -34.89
C TYR A 544 34.09 -4.33 -35.25
N LYS A 545 34.54 -4.02 -36.43
CA LYS A 545 34.63 -2.64 -36.91
C LYS A 545 33.25 -2.05 -37.18
N GLU A 546 32.36 -2.80 -37.83
CA GLU A 546 30.97 -2.41 -38.06
C GLU A 546 30.22 -2.20 -36.74
N GLU A 547 30.35 -3.14 -35.78
CA GLU A 547 29.76 -3.02 -34.45
C GLU A 547 30.35 -1.82 -33.67
N TYR A 548 31.64 -1.57 -33.78
CA TYR A 548 32.28 -0.41 -33.18
C TYR A 548 31.68 0.89 -33.69
N GLU A 549 31.57 1.05 -35.01
CA GLU A 549 31.00 2.24 -35.64
C GLU A 549 29.54 2.43 -35.25
N GLN A 550 28.75 1.36 -35.22
CA GLN A 550 27.35 1.40 -34.77
C GLN A 550 27.23 1.87 -33.32
N TYR A 551 28.00 1.28 -32.38
CA TYR A 551 27.95 1.71 -31.01
C TYR A 551 28.53 3.10 -30.76
N LEU A 552 29.49 3.53 -31.57
CA LEU A 552 30.02 4.87 -31.51
C LEU A 552 28.97 5.90 -31.95
N ASP A 553 28.24 5.64 -33.01
CA ASP A 553 27.11 6.46 -33.44
C ASP A 553 26.02 6.55 -32.40
N LEU A 554 25.57 5.41 -31.86
CA LEU A 554 24.59 5.38 -30.77
C LEU A 554 25.07 6.12 -29.52
N SER A 555 26.36 6.08 -29.20
CA SER A 555 26.91 6.81 -28.05
C SER A 555 26.82 8.34 -28.20
N ASN A 556 26.80 8.83 -29.43
CA ASN A 556 26.76 10.26 -29.76
C ASN A 556 25.31 10.74 -29.98
N ASN A 557 24.51 9.96 -30.70
CA ASN A 557 23.24 10.38 -31.28
C ASN A 557 22.00 9.82 -30.63
N PHE A 558 22.11 8.75 -29.81
CA PHE A 558 20.95 8.13 -29.13
C PHE A 558 20.24 9.13 -28.22
N THR A 559 18.92 9.22 -28.34
CA THR A 559 18.11 10.14 -27.54
C THR A 559 16.81 9.48 -27.09
N VAL A 560 16.53 9.57 -25.80
CA VAL A 560 15.25 9.16 -25.20
C VAL A 560 14.36 10.38 -25.05
N THR A 561 13.09 10.27 -25.45
CA THR A 561 12.06 11.31 -25.26
C THR A 561 10.81 10.69 -24.63
N LYS A 562 9.86 11.52 -24.18
CA LYS A 562 8.57 11.04 -23.69
C LYS A 562 7.80 10.24 -24.74
N ASP A 563 7.88 10.66 -25.99
CA ASP A 563 7.17 10.05 -27.11
C ASP A 563 7.91 8.84 -27.68
N ASN A 564 9.23 8.77 -27.47
CA ASN A 564 10.07 7.63 -27.82
C ASN A 564 10.94 7.19 -26.62
N PRO A 565 10.35 6.46 -25.66
CA PRO A 565 11.04 6.04 -24.43
C PRO A 565 12.09 4.94 -24.64
N LYS A 566 12.16 4.38 -25.85
CA LYS A 566 13.15 3.34 -26.21
C LYS A 566 14.34 3.92 -26.99
N GLY A 567 14.29 5.17 -27.39
CA GLY A 567 15.32 5.86 -28.18
C GLY A 567 15.18 5.68 -29.67
#